data_d1cee651712a2c6cc3349d0b6dd333b5
#
_entry.id   d1cee651712a2c6cc3349d0b6dd333b5
#
_cell.length_a   1.000
_cell.length_b   1.000
_cell.length_c   1.000
_cell.angle_alpha   90.00
_cell.angle_beta   90.00
_cell.angle_gamma   90.00
#
_symmetry.space_group_name_H-M   'P 1'
#
loop_
_entity.id
_entity.type
_entity.pdbx_description
1 polymer ?
#
loop_
_entity_poly.entity_id
_entity_poly.type
_entity_poly.pdbx_seq_one_letter_code
_entity_poly.pdbx_strand_id
1 'polypeptide(L)'
;YLKETKHEFTSNILSISRLDEEKYLWMDKFTIRNLELFYSPHPDAKTLIEILDQTETSMGSRMLFRWLALPLKNRDEIQQRLDIVEYFLNHNSFLEITQENLQNIGDLDRLVAKVSSRRISPREIKKLNDSLNAIIPIKNATESSKLLILKSISSDIDSCESLIEKISSELVDDPPAFLHKGDVIKAGVHDELDELRDIKNSGKKYLDKMLQDEIEKTSISSLKISFNNVFGYYLEVRNIHKDKVPDTWIRKQTLVNAERYITQELKEYEEKILSAQEKISSIESELYNKLTNYITKYISTLQKNAHVM
;
A
#
# COMPACT_ATOMS: atom_id res chain seq x y z
N TYR A 1 9.61 31.54 2.86
CA TYR A 1 9.07 31.01 4.12
C TYR A 1 9.24 29.48 4.22
N LEU A 2 8.68 28.66 3.28
CA LEU A 2 8.76 27.19 3.35
C LEU A 2 10.20 26.66 3.31
N LYS A 3 11.09 27.26 2.51
CA LYS A 3 12.52 26.93 2.49
C LYS A 3 13.24 27.34 3.77
N GLU A 4 12.88 28.50 4.34
CA GLU A 4 13.44 28.99 5.60
C GLU A 4 13.02 28.13 6.81
N THR A 5 11.81 27.56 6.77
CA THR A 5 11.30 26.64 7.77
C THR A 5 11.72 25.18 7.56
N LYS A 6 12.74 24.94 6.69
CA LYS A 6 13.33 23.62 6.40
C LYS A 6 12.33 22.55 5.93
N HIS A 7 11.30 22.93 5.17
CA HIS A 7 10.45 21.99 4.48
C HIS A 7 11.17 21.44 3.24
N GLU A 8 11.66 20.20 3.31
CA GLU A 8 12.50 19.59 2.27
C GLU A 8 11.72 19.23 0.99
N PHE A 9 10.40 19.06 1.06
CA PHE A 9 9.57 18.57 -0.04
C PHE A 9 8.72 19.66 -0.72
N THR A 10 9.24 20.87 -0.84
CA THR A 10 8.52 21.99 -1.50
C THR A 10 8.36 21.82 -3.01
N SER A 11 9.15 20.93 -3.64
CA SER A 11 9.04 20.60 -5.07
C SER A 11 7.71 19.93 -5.45
N ASN A 12 6.97 19.42 -4.48
CA ASN A 12 5.65 18.79 -4.68
C ASN A 12 4.49 19.80 -4.74
N ILE A 13 4.76 21.08 -4.41
CA ILE A 13 3.79 22.16 -4.56
C ILE A 13 3.86 22.64 -6.01
N LEU A 14 2.89 22.22 -6.83
CA LEU A 14 2.86 22.54 -8.26
C LEU A 14 2.42 23.98 -8.52
N SER A 15 1.44 24.47 -7.76
CA SER A 15 0.93 25.84 -7.91
C SER A 15 0.30 26.35 -6.61
N ILE A 16 0.33 27.65 -6.45
CA ILE A 16 -0.45 28.36 -5.44
C ILE A 16 -1.29 29.37 -6.21
N SER A 17 -2.61 29.24 -6.12
CA SER A 17 -3.55 30.17 -6.74
C SER A 17 -4.42 30.83 -5.69
N ARG A 18 -4.75 32.09 -5.90
CA ARG A 18 -5.76 32.78 -5.12
C ARG A 18 -7.14 32.30 -5.58
N LEU A 19 -8.07 32.09 -4.64
CA LEU A 19 -9.47 31.87 -5.00
C LEU A 19 -10.01 33.14 -5.67
N ASP A 20 -10.53 32.99 -6.88
CA ASP A 20 -11.14 34.07 -7.63
C ASP A 20 -12.55 34.34 -7.08
N GLU A 21 -12.71 35.49 -6.41
CA GLU A 21 -13.98 35.92 -5.83
C GLU A 21 -15.06 36.19 -6.90
N GLU A 22 -14.64 36.48 -8.13
CA GLU A 22 -15.58 36.72 -9.24
C GLU A 22 -16.16 35.40 -9.78
N LYS A 23 -15.41 34.31 -9.66
CA LYS A 23 -15.82 32.99 -10.15
C LYS A 23 -16.89 32.33 -9.30
N TYR A 24 -16.89 32.57 -7.98
CA TYR A 24 -17.73 31.86 -7.03
C TYR A 24 -18.72 32.80 -6.33
N LEU A 25 -19.90 32.24 -5.97
CA LEU A 25 -20.81 32.87 -5.04
C LEU A 25 -20.24 32.76 -3.64
N TRP A 26 -19.83 33.89 -3.10
CA TRP A 26 -19.30 33.96 -1.74
C TRP A 26 -20.46 33.95 -0.73
N MET A 27 -20.41 32.99 0.19
CA MET A 27 -21.32 32.89 1.31
C MET A 27 -20.56 33.09 2.61
N ASP A 28 -21.08 33.92 3.50
CA ASP A 28 -20.51 34.08 4.82
C ASP A 28 -20.84 32.88 5.74
N LYS A 29 -20.20 32.82 6.89
CA LYS A 29 -20.41 31.74 7.85
C LYS A 29 -21.84 31.70 8.39
N PHE A 30 -22.52 32.84 8.48
CA PHE A 30 -23.88 32.95 8.96
C PHE A 30 -24.86 32.35 7.92
N THR A 31 -24.69 32.70 6.66
CA THR A 31 -25.46 32.12 5.55
C THR A 31 -25.28 30.60 5.46
N ILE A 32 -24.02 30.10 5.48
CA ILE A 32 -23.71 28.66 5.46
C ILE A 32 -24.41 27.93 6.62
N ARG A 33 -24.37 28.52 7.81
CA ARG A 33 -25.00 27.95 9.01
C ARG A 33 -26.54 27.95 8.92
N ASN A 34 -27.15 29.05 8.49
CA ASN A 34 -28.60 29.17 8.41
C ASN A 34 -29.21 28.30 7.31
N LEU A 35 -28.46 28.04 6.23
CA LEU A 35 -28.84 27.10 5.18
C LEU A 35 -28.58 25.62 5.58
N GLU A 36 -28.01 25.38 6.76
CA GLU A 36 -27.65 24.05 7.26
C GLU A 36 -26.89 23.20 6.23
N LEU A 37 -25.96 23.82 5.51
CA LEU A 37 -25.23 23.14 4.45
C LEU A 37 -24.33 21.99 4.98
N PHE A 38 -23.61 22.24 6.09
CA PHE A 38 -22.60 21.32 6.64
C PHE A 38 -22.77 21.03 8.13
N TYR A 39 -23.59 21.81 8.80
CA TYR A 39 -23.85 21.69 10.23
C TYR A 39 -25.27 22.10 10.55
N SER A 40 -25.95 21.31 11.37
CA SER A 40 -27.26 21.68 11.95
C SER A 40 -27.12 21.88 13.47
N PRO A 41 -27.78 22.87 14.05
CA PRO A 41 -27.88 23.05 15.49
C PRO A 41 -28.74 21.97 16.16
N HIS A 42 -29.56 21.26 15.39
CA HIS A 42 -30.45 20.21 15.88
C HIS A 42 -29.79 18.83 15.71
N PRO A 43 -29.60 18.04 16.78
CA PRO A 43 -28.87 16.75 16.72
C PRO A 43 -29.50 15.72 15.75
N ASP A 44 -30.84 15.78 15.55
CA ASP A 44 -31.56 14.83 14.72
C ASP A 44 -31.81 15.32 13.28
N ALA A 45 -31.39 16.55 12.96
CA ALA A 45 -31.55 17.11 11.63
C ALA A 45 -30.39 16.71 10.71
N LYS A 46 -30.70 16.35 9.47
CA LYS A 46 -29.72 16.07 8.44
C LYS A 46 -29.36 17.35 7.69
N THR A 47 -28.07 17.57 7.50
CA THR A 47 -27.54 18.68 6.71
C THR A 47 -27.70 18.42 5.21
N LEU A 48 -27.60 19.47 4.40
CA LEU A 48 -27.70 19.31 2.94
C LEU A 48 -26.61 18.36 2.41
N ILE A 49 -25.38 18.47 2.89
CA ILE A 49 -24.28 17.61 2.45
C ILE A 49 -24.54 16.13 2.79
N GLU A 50 -25.11 15.83 3.97
CA GLU A 50 -25.41 14.45 4.37
C GLU A 50 -26.49 13.79 3.50
N ILE A 51 -27.35 14.59 2.88
CA ILE A 51 -28.37 14.08 1.94
C ILE A 51 -27.78 13.89 0.55
N LEU A 52 -26.93 14.83 0.10
CA LEU A 52 -26.41 14.86 -1.26
C LEU A 52 -25.19 13.97 -1.46
N ASP A 53 -24.38 13.70 -0.39
CA ASP A 53 -23.15 12.94 -0.53
C ASP A 53 -23.43 11.45 -0.73
N GLN A 54 -23.54 11.08 -1.99
CA GLN A 54 -23.62 9.70 -2.48
C GLN A 54 -22.39 9.38 -3.32
N THR A 55 -21.26 10.06 -3.06
CA THR A 55 -20.03 9.89 -3.82
C THR A 55 -19.37 8.56 -3.50
N GLU A 56 -18.81 7.91 -4.53
CA GLU A 56 -18.12 6.62 -4.38
C GLU A 56 -16.67 6.76 -3.86
N THR A 57 -16.10 7.97 -3.94
CA THR A 57 -14.71 8.23 -3.54
C THR A 57 -14.60 9.32 -2.48
N SER A 58 -13.61 9.18 -1.57
CA SER A 58 -13.32 10.25 -0.61
C SER A 58 -12.89 11.57 -1.28
N MET A 59 -12.33 11.50 -2.49
CA MET A 59 -11.98 12.68 -3.30
C MET A 59 -13.24 13.37 -3.81
N GLY A 60 -14.20 12.60 -4.32
CA GLY A 60 -15.52 13.10 -4.75
C GLY A 60 -16.27 13.76 -3.61
N SER A 61 -16.30 13.17 -2.41
CA SER A 61 -16.92 13.77 -1.23
C SER A 61 -16.29 15.14 -0.90
N ARG A 62 -14.96 15.24 -0.91
CA ARG A 62 -14.27 16.53 -0.71
C ARG A 62 -14.58 17.55 -1.81
N MET A 63 -14.70 17.08 -3.06
CA MET A 63 -15.08 17.94 -4.19
C MET A 63 -16.50 18.45 -4.05
N LEU A 64 -17.46 17.58 -3.70
CA LEU A 64 -18.86 17.95 -3.46
C LEU A 64 -18.98 18.98 -2.33
N PHE A 65 -18.27 18.75 -1.20
CA PHE A 65 -18.19 19.72 -0.12
C PHE A 65 -17.72 21.10 -0.61
N ARG A 66 -16.64 21.11 -1.43
CA ARG A 66 -16.11 22.35 -2.00
C ARG A 66 -17.09 23.03 -2.95
N TRP A 67 -17.82 22.27 -3.76
CA TRP A 67 -18.81 22.80 -4.68
C TRP A 67 -19.99 23.46 -3.96
N LEU A 68 -20.44 22.87 -2.86
CA LEU A 68 -21.49 23.45 -2.02
C LEU A 68 -20.99 24.68 -1.26
N ALA A 69 -19.74 24.69 -0.79
CA ALA A 69 -19.15 25.85 -0.11
C ALA A 69 -18.88 27.03 -1.05
N LEU A 70 -18.57 26.74 -2.31
CA LEU A 70 -18.16 27.71 -3.32
C LEU A 70 -18.93 27.47 -4.65
N PRO A 71 -20.25 27.78 -4.70
CA PRO A 71 -21.02 27.62 -5.91
C PRO A 71 -20.52 28.51 -7.05
N LEU A 72 -20.56 27.99 -8.27
CA LEU A 72 -20.20 28.76 -9.47
C LEU A 72 -21.20 29.87 -9.76
N LYS A 73 -20.73 30.99 -10.31
CA LYS A 73 -21.52 32.07 -10.86
C LYS A 73 -21.68 32.02 -12.39
N ASN A 74 -20.64 31.48 -13.06
CA ASN A 74 -20.58 31.46 -14.51
C ASN A 74 -21.63 30.45 -15.04
N ARG A 75 -22.56 30.96 -15.88
CA ARG A 75 -23.63 30.15 -16.46
C ARG A 75 -23.11 29.00 -17.33
N ASP A 76 -22.07 29.26 -18.12
CA ASP A 76 -21.55 28.25 -19.06
C ASP A 76 -20.87 27.10 -18.31
N GLU A 77 -20.09 27.40 -17.24
CA GLU A 77 -19.51 26.37 -16.38
C GLU A 77 -20.58 25.56 -15.63
N ILE A 78 -21.68 26.21 -15.20
CA ILE A 78 -22.82 25.51 -14.58
C ILE A 78 -23.49 24.60 -15.61
N GLN A 79 -23.74 25.12 -16.83
CA GLN A 79 -24.38 24.34 -17.89
C GLN A 79 -23.55 23.11 -18.27
N GLN A 80 -22.23 23.27 -18.36
CA GLN A 80 -21.32 22.13 -18.61
C GLN A 80 -21.45 21.02 -17.57
N ARG A 81 -21.60 21.37 -16.29
CA ARG A 81 -21.84 20.35 -15.25
C ARG A 81 -23.20 19.67 -15.39
N LEU A 82 -24.22 20.44 -15.74
CA LEU A 82 -25.57 19.91 -15.97
C LEU A 82 -25.61 18.99 -17.19
N ASP A 83 -24.90 19.35 -18.28
CA ASP A 83 -24.80 18.53 -19.47
C ASP A 83 -24.15 17.16 -19.18
N ILE A 84 -23.12 17.13 -18.29
CA ILE A 84 -22.50 15.88 -17.83
C ILE A 84 -23.51 15.04 -17.04
N VAL A 85 -24.25 15.64 -16.10
CA VAL A 85 -25.29 14.94 -15.32
C VAL A 85 -26.38 14.38 -16.23
N GLU A 86 -26.86 15.16 -17.19
CA GLU A 86 -27.84 14.71 -18.19
C GLU A 86 -27.28 13.55 -19.03
N TYR A 87 -26.00 13.61 -19.41
CA TYR A 87 -25.35 12.52 -20.13
C TYR A 87 -25.34 11.22 -19.31
N PHE A 88 -24.98 11.28 -18.04
CA PHE A 88 -25.05 10.12 -17.14
C PHE A 88 -26.46 9.53 -17.03
N LEU A 89 -27.48 10.38 -16.88
CA LEU A 89 -28.87 9.94 -16.77
C LEU A 89 -29.39 9.25 -18.05
N ASN A 90 -28.89 9.67 -19.22
CA ASN A 90 -29.34 9.14 -20.52
C ASN A 90 -28.47 7.95 -21.00
N HIS A 91 -27.36 7.61 -20.33
CA HIS A 91 -26.42 6.57 -20.76
C HIS A 91 -26.10 5.64 -19.59
N ASN A 92 -27.02 4.74 -19.25
CA ASN A 92 -26.89 3.82 -18.10
C ASN A 92 -25.59 3.01 -18.12
N SER A 93 -25.19 2.50 -19.28
CA SER A 93 -23.93 1.73 -19.37
C SER A 93 -22.68 2.56 -19.03
N PHE A 94 -22.68 3.84 -19.37
CA PHE A 94 -21.61 4.76 -18.99
C PHE A 94 -21.62 5.02 -17.48
N LEU A 95 -22.80 5.21 -16.90
CA LEU A 95 -22.96 5.37 -15.46
C LEU A 95 -22.46 4.13 -14.71
N GLU A 96 -22.88 2.93 -15.11
CA GLU A 96 -22.49 1.67 -14.47
C GLU A 96 -20.98 1.46 -14.53
N ILE A 97 -20.35 1.58 -15.71
CA ILE A 97 -18.90 1.47 -15.86
C ILE A 97 -18.17 2.46 -14.96
N THR A 98 -18.62 3.71 -14.91
CA THR A 98 -17.98 4.74 -14.10
C THR A 98 -18.13 4.44 -12.62
N GLN A 99 -19.32 4.09 -12.15
CA GLN A 99 -19.62 3.82 -10.76
C GLN A 99 -18.85 2.58 -10.23
N GLU A 100 -18.90 1.47 -10.95
CA GLU A 100 -18.18 0.23 -10.60
C GLU A 100 -16.67 0.46 -10.46
N ASN A 101 -16.10 1.25 -11.37
CA ASN A 101 -14.67 1.51 -11.32
C ASN A 101 -14.28 2.55 -10.26
N LEU A 102 -15.10 3.59 -10.03
CA LEU A 102 -14.86 4.55 -8.95
C LEU A 102 -14.81 3.90 -7.57
N GLN A 103 -15.61 2.85 -7.32
CA GLN A 103 -15.58 2.09 -6.06
C GLN A 103 -14.22 1.42 -5.80
N ASN A 104 -13.47 1.10 -6.86
CA ASN A 104 -12.14 0.49 -6.78
C ASN A 104 -11.02 1.54 -6.66
N ILE A 105 -11.32 2.82 -6.86
CA ILE A 105 -10.35 3.90 -6.73
C ILE A 105 -10.20 4.31 -5.26
N GLY A 106 -9.00 4.17 -4.73
CA GLY A 106 -8.64 4.66 -3.41
C GLY A 106 -8.49 6.18 -3.35
N ASP A 107 -8.22 6.71 -2.17
CA ASP A 107 -7.92 8.14 -1.99
C ASP A 107 -6.53 8.47 -2.59
N LEU A 108 -6.52 8.77 -3.89
CA LEU A 108 -5.29 9.06 -4.65
C LEU A 108 -4.55 10.27 -4.07
N ASP A 109 -5.25 11.32 -3.63
CA ASP A 109 -4.63 12.49 -3.01
C ASP A 109 -3.77 12.09 -1.81
N ARG A 110 -4.31 11.23 -0.94
CA ARG A 110 -3.59 10.74 0.24
C ARG A 110 -2.45 9.79 -0.12
N LEU A 111 -2.66 8.92 -1.10
CA LEU A 111 -1.63 8.01 -1.58
C LEU A 111 -0.46 8.79 -2.18
N VAL A 112 -0.73 9.78 -3.01
CA VAL A 112 0.29 10.65 -3.62
C VAL A 112 1.04 11.47 -2.56
N ALA A 113 0.35 11.99 -1.55
CA ALA A 113 0.99 12.68 -0.44
C ALA A 113 1.96 11.76 0.33
N LYS A 114 1.60 10.47 0.50
CA LYS A 114 2.50 9.47 1.12
C LYS A 114 3.69 9.10 0.23
N VAL A 115 3.49 9.00 -1.09
CA VAL A 115 4.60 8.84 -2.06
C VAL A 115 5.57 10.01 -1.94
N SER A 116 5.05 11.24 -1.97
CA SER A 116 5.85 12.47 -1.88
C SER A 116 6.68 12.53 -0.60
N SER A 117 6.11 12.09 0.53
CA SER A 117 6.79 12.05 1.83
C SER A 117 7.63 10.78 2.05
N ARG A 118 7.69 9.86 1.09
CA ARG A 118 8.36 8.55 1.18
C ARG A 118 7.87 7.69 2.35
N ARG A 119 6.59 7.82 2.72
CA ARG A 119 5.95 7.08 3.82
C ARG A 119 4.88 6.10 3.34
N ILE A 120 4.83 5.86 2.04
CA ILE A 120 3.88 4.89 1.48
C ILE A 120 4.29 3.48 1.86
N SER A 121 3.33 2.66 2.28
CA SER A 121 3.54 1.25 2.62
C SER A 121 3.34 0.34 1.40
N PRO A 122 3.82 -0.92 1.44
CA PRO A 122 3.61 -1.86 0.33
C PRO A 122 2.15 -2.06 -0.05
N ARG A 123 1.24 -2.19 0.93
CA ARG A 123 -0.21 -2.27 0.66
C ARG A 123 -0.78 -1.03 0.01
N GLU A 124 -0.25 0.13 0.35
CA GLU A 124 -0.70 1.38 -0.26
C GLU A 124 -0.20 1.54 -1.69
N ILE A 125 1.01 1.03 -2.02
CA ILE A 125 1.47 0.96 -3.42
C ILE A 125 0.57 0.01 -4.22
N LYS A 126 0.20 -1.15 -3.63
CA LYS A 126 -0.76 -2.05 -4.28
C LYS A 126 -2.11 -1.35 -4.52
N LYS A 127 -2.63 -0.64 -3.51
CA LYS A 127 -3.87 0.13 -3.65
C LYS A 127 -3.78 1.24 -4.69
N LEU A 128 -2.62 1.90 -4.81
CA LEU A 128 -2.35 2.85 -5.89
C LEU A 128 -2.42 2.16 -7.26
N ASN A 129 -1.77 1.01 -7.41
CA ASN A 129 -1.79 0.23 -8.64
C ASN A 129 -3.20 -0.21 -9.03
N ASP A 130 -4.00 -0.69 -8.07
CA ASP A 130 -5.38 -1.10 -8.30
C ASP A 130 -6.25 0.08 -8.71
N SER A 131 -6.04 1.25 -8.09
CA SER A 131 -6.73 2.49 -8.45
C SER A 131 -6.39 2.94 -9.86
N LEU A 132 -5.13 2.86 -10.28
CA LEU A 132 -4.71 3.20 -11.64
C LEU A 132 -5.33 2.26 -12.68
N ASN A 133 -5.40 0.97 -12.39
CA ASN A 133 -6.10 0.01 -13.25
C ASN A 133 -7.59 0.34 -13.39
N ALA A 134 -8.25 0.79 -12.31
CA ALA A 134 -9.65 1.18 -12.34
C ALA A 134 -9.92 2.48 -13.12
N ILE A 135 -8.92 3.34 -13.28
CA ILE A 135 -9.03 4.57 -14.09
C ILE A 135 -9.13 4.26 -15.60
N ILE A 136 -8.49 3.19 -16.08
CA ILE A 136 -8.43 2.87 -17.50
C ILE A 136 -9.82 2.67 -18.14
N PRO A 137 -10.75 1.88 -17.57
CA PRO A 137 -12.11 1.76 -18.11
C PRO A 137 -12.88 3.09 -18.14
N ILE A 138 -12.71 3.93 -17.11
CA ILE A 138 -13.34 5.26 -17.06
C ILE A 138 -12.80 6.14 -18.17
N LYS A 139 -11.48 6.18 -18.39
CA LYS A 139 -10.86 6.92 -19.47
C LYS A 139 -11.41 6.49 -20.82
N ASN A 140 -11.44 5.19 -21.09
CA ASN A 140 -11.94 4.65 -22.36
C ASN A 140 -13.42 4.99 -22.59
N ALA A 141 -14.25 4.91 -21.55
CA ALA A 141 -15.65 5.28 -21.62
C ALA A 141 -15.84 6.79 -21.90
N THR A 142 -15.07 7.65 -21.21
CA THR A 142 -15.12 9.11 -21.43
C THR A 142 -14.63 9.51 -22.82
N GLU A 143 -13.57 8.87 -23.32
CA GLU A 143 -13.04 9.10 -24.66
C GLU A 143 -14.03 8.72 -25.75
N SER A 144 -14.77 7.63 -25.56
CA SER A 144 -15.77 7.11 -26.49
C SER A 144 -17.08 7.93 -26.46
N SER A 145 -17.26 8.83 -25.49
CA SER A 145 -18.46 9.64 -25.35
C SER A 145 -18.64 10.62 -26.53
N LYS A 146 -19.89 11.01 -26.80
CA LYS A 146 -20.21 12.05 -27.81
C LYS A 146 -20.10 13.46 -27.23
N LEU A 147 -20.06 13.60 -25.89
CA LEU A 147 -20.04 14.89 -25.22
C LEU A 147 -18.59 15.43 -25.20
N LEU A 148 -18.37 16.60 -25.81
CA LEU A 148 -17.04 17.20 -25.95
C LEU A 148 -16.34 17.43 -24.61
N ILE A 149 -17.07 17.80 -23.59
CA ILE A 149 -16.51 18.03 -22.26
C ILE A 149 -15.97 16.73 -21.64
N LEU A 150 -16.63 15.59 -21.85
CA LEU A 150 -16.11 14.30 -21.39
C LEU A 150 -14.85 13.89 -22.15
N LYS A 151 -14.77 14.20 -23.45
CA LYS A 151 -13.52 14.00 -24.20
C LYS A 151 -12.39 14.89 -23.69
N SER A 152 -12.67 16.12 -23.32
CA SER A 152 -11.67 17.01 -22.69
C SER A 152 -11.21 16.42 -21.36
N ILE A 153 -12.11 15.93 -20.52
CA ILE A 153 -11.79 15.25 -19.25
C ILE A 153 -10.92 14.02 -19.52
N SER A 154 -11.26 13.20 -20.54
CA SER A 154 -10.44 12.04 -20.91
C SER A 154 -9.01 12.42 -21.29
N SER A 155 -8.80 13.57 -21.96
CA SER A 155 -7.45 14.04 -22.33
C SER A 155 -6.59 14.43 -21.12
N ASP A 156 -7.21 14.76 -20.00
CA ASP A 156 -6.52 15.09 -18.73
C ASP A 156 -6.17 13.86 -17.91
N ILE A 157 -6.76 12.70 -18.26
CA ILE A 157 -6.50 11.41 -17.59
C ILE A 157 -5.30 10.72 -18.26
N ASP A 158 -4.29 10.39 -17.48
CA ASP A 158 -3.18 9.54 -17.90
C ASP A 158 -3.39 8.11 -17.40
N SER A 159 -3.30 7.13 -18.30
CA SER A 159 -3.46 5.70 -17.97
C SER A 159 -2.31 5.14 -17.11
N CYS A 160 -1.17 5.83 -17.06
CA CYS A 160 0.01 5.44 -16.28
C CYS A 160 0.47 3.97 -16.54
N GLU A 161 0.33 3.46 -17.76
CA GLU A 161 0.57 2.04 -18.09
C GLU A 161 1.95 1.56 -17.67
N SER A 162 3.00 2.32 -17.97
CA SER A 162 4.37 1.97 -17.57
C SER A 162 4.56 1.91 -16.04
N LEU A 163 3.81 2.73 -15.30
CA LEU A 163 3.82 2.70 -13.84
C LEU A 163 3.10 1.46 -13.32
N ILE A 164 1.94 1.15 -13.86
CA ILE A 164 1.16 -0.05 -13.53
C ILE A 164 1.99 -1.30 -13.79
N GLU A 165 2.60 -1.40 -14.97
CA GLU A 165 3.46 -2.53 -15.34
C GLU A 165 4.63 -2.68 -14.36
N LYS A 166 5.32 -1.58 -14.05
CA LYS A 166 6.45 -1.58 -13.11
C LYS A 166 6.04 -2.04 -11.71
N ILE A 167 4.95 -1.53 -11.18
CA ILE A 167 4.46 -1.95 -9.85
C ILE A 167 4.04 -3.42 -9.90
N SER A 168 3.30 -3.81 -10.93
CA SER A 168 2.78 -5.18 -11.07
C SER A 168 3.88 -6.23 -11.29
N SER A 169 4.99 -5.85 -11.94
CA SER A 169 6.12 -6.76 -12.15
C SER A 169 6.99 -6.94 -10.91
N GLU A 170 7.09 -5.95 -10.04
CA GLU A 170 8.02 -5.98 -8.90
C GLU A 170 7.36 -6.28 -7.55
N LEU A 171 6.14 -5.77 -7.32
CA LEU A 171 5.44 -5.93 -6.05
C LEU A 171 4.59 -7.20 -6.05
N VAL A 172 4.58 -7.95 -4.94
CA VAL A 172 3.69 -9.12 -4.77
C VAL A 172 2.23 -8.70 -4.79
N ASP A 173 1.33 -9.65 -5.13
CA ASP A 173 -0.11 -9.34 -5.30
C ASP A 173 -0.82 -9.05 -3.96
N ASP A 174 -0.40 -9.67 -2.86
CA ASP A 174 -0.86 -9.37 -1.49
C ASP A 174 0.32 -8.99 -0.59
N PRO A 175 0.81 -7.75 -0.67
CA PRO A 175 1.97 -7.33 0.10
C PRO A 175 1.62 -7.16 1.60
N PRO A 176 2.58 -7.38 2.49
CA PRO A 176 2.41 -7.13 3.91
C PRO A 176 2.17 -5.63 4.19
N ALA A 177 1.57 -5.32 5.35
CA ALA A 177 1.32 -3.94 5.74
C ALA A 177 2.61 -3.12 5.97
N PHE A 178 3.69 -3.80 6.35
CA PHE A 178 4.97 -3.18 6.68
C PHE A 178 6.12 -3.89 5.99
N LEU A 179 7.07 -3.12 5.47
CA LEU A 179 8.24 -3.61 4.75
C LEU A 179 9.09 -4.61 5.58
N HIS A 180 9.24 -4.36 6.87
CA HIS A 180 10.04 -5.22 7.75
C HIS A 180 9.49 -6.65 7.94
N LYS A 181 8.27 -6.93 7.49
CA LYS A 181 7.72 -8.29 7.49
C LYS A 181 8.31 -9.18 6.39
N GLY A 182 8.98 -8.57 5.40
CA GLY A 182 9.54 -9.27 4.25
C GLY A 182 8.49 -9.72 3.23
N ASP A 183 8.94 -10.42 2.22
CA ASP A 183 8.11 -10.97 1.12
C ASP A 183 7.30 -9.91 0.36
N VAL A 184 7.95 -8.76 0.11
CA VAL A 184 7.34 -7.61 -0.57
C VAL A 184 7.58 -7.64 -2.08
N ILE A 185 8.73 -8.13 -2.51
CA ILE A 185 9.18 -8.16 -3.91
C ILE A 185 8.84 -9.52 -4.53
N LYS A 186 8.33 -9.53 -5.75
CA LYS A 186 8.05 -10.77 -6.52
C LYS A 186 9.32 -11.59 -6.75
N ALA A 187 9.15 -12.90 -6.84
CA ALA A 187 10.21 -13.79 -7.32
C ALA A 187 10.52 -13.47 -8.80
N GLY A 188 11.78 -13.66 -9.19
CA GLY A 188 12.26 -13.34 -10.54
C GLY A 188 12.65 -11.88 -10.76
N VAL A 189 12.51 -11.00 -9.75
CA VAL A 189 12.93 -9.60 -9.83
C VAL A 189 14.43 -9.43 -9.54
N HIS A 190 14.98 -10.29 -8.68
CA HIS A 190 16.38 -10.20 -8.26
C HIS A 190 16.93 -11.57 -7.90
N ASP A 191 17.88 -12.08 -8.67
CA ASP A 191 18.42 -13.44 -8.58
C ASP A 191 18.99 -13.75 -7.18
N GLU A 192 19.81 -12.85 -6.62
CA GLU A 192 20.40 -13.06 -5.27
C GLU A 192 19.31 -13.12 -4.19
N LEU A 193 18.22 -12.34 -4.32
CA LEU A 193 17.12 -12.39 -3.37
C LEU A 193 16.43 -13.76 -3.41
N ASP A 194 16.23 -14.30 -4.59
CA ASP A 194 15.57 -15.59 -4.78
C ASP A 194 16.45 -16.73 -4.28
N GLU A 195 17.75 -16.70 -4.54
CA GLU A 195 18.72 -17.66 -3.97
C GLU A 195 18.71 -17.64 -2.42
N LEU A 196 18.71 -16.44 -1.82
CA LEU A 196 18.66 -16.30 -0.35
C LEU A 196 17.33 -16.81 0.24
N ARG A 197 16.22 -16.59 -0.44
CA ARG A 197 14.90 -17.13 -0.06
C ARG A 197 14.87 -18.66 -0.15
N ASP A 198 15.50 -19.24 -1.16
CA ASP A 198 15.61 -20.68 -1.30
C ASP A 198 16.46 -21.29 -0.18
N ILE A 199 17.56 -20.65 0.20
CA ILE A 199 18.36 -21.06 1.36
C ILE A 199 17.50 -21.03 2.63
N LYS A 200 16.74 -19.95 2.87
CA LYS A 200 15.84 -19.83 4.01
C LYS A 200 14.75 -20.91 4.01
N ASN A 201 14.13 -21.17 2.86
CA ASN A 201 13.02 -22.14 2.73
C ASN A 201 13.48 -23.59 2.79
N SER A 202 14.66 -23.88 2.22
CA SER A 202 15.28 -25.21 2.33
C SER A 202 15.76 -25.54 3.75
N GLY A 203 15.88 -24.52 4.57
CA GLY A 203 16.35 -24.62 5.93
C GLY A 203 15.56 -25.55 6.82
N LYS A 204 14.23 -25.59 6.67
CA LYS A 204 13.39 -26.53 7.43
C LYS A 204 13.71 -27.98 7.06
N LYS A 205 13.87 -28.26 5.76
CA LYS A 205 14.25 -29.62 5.28
C LYS A 205 15.64 -30.02 5.77
N TYR A 206 16.55 -29.07 5.85
CA TYR A 206 17.90 -29.31 6.37
C TYR A 206 17.87 -29.63 7.87
N LEU A 207 17.11 -28.88 8.66
CA LEU A 207 16.93 -29.18 10.10
C LEU A 207 16.25 -30.51 10.34
N ASP A 208 15.23 -30.87 9.54
CA ASP A 208 14.57 -32.17 9.63
C ASP A 208 15.53 -33.32 9.31
N LYS A 209 16.38 -33.15 8.29
CA LYS A 209 17.42 -34.13 7.96
C LYS A 209 18.46 -34.24 9.07
N MET A 210 18.97 -33.11 9.56
CA MET A 210 19.91 -33.09 10.68
C MET A 210 19.34 -33.77 11.92
N LEU A 211 18.05 -33.54 12.22
CA LEU A 211 17.36 -34.20 13.32
C LEU A 211 17.34 -35.73 13.12
N GLN A 212 17.04 -36.22 11.92
CA GLN A 212 17.05 -37.65 11.62
C GLN A 212 18.45 -38.26 11.77
N ASP A 213 19.46 -37.58 11.21
CA ASP A 213 20.87 -38.03 11.31
C ASP A 213 21.30 -38.12 12.79
N GLU A 214 20.90 -37.15 13.63
CA GLU A 214 21.23 -37.15 15.06
C GLU A 214 20.42 -38.20 15.86
N ILE A 215 19.17 -38.48 15.48
CA ILE A 215 18.38 -39.57 16.05
C ILE A 215 19.04 -40.92 15.75
N GLU A 216 19.51 -41.13 14.52
CA GLU A 216 20.18 -42.39 14.12
C GLU A 216 21.51 -42.56 14.90
N LYS A 217 22.31 -41.51 15.02
CA LYS A 217 23.59 -41.54 15.77
C LYS A 217 23.40 -41.80 17.26
N THR A 218 22.43 -41.18 17.89
CA THR A 218 22.24 -41.22 19.35
C THR A 218 21.24 -42.23 19.81
N SER A 219 20.42 -42.80 18.91
CA SER A 219 19.25 -43.65 19.23
C SER A 219 18.29 -43.01 20.24
N ILE A 220 18.17 -41.68 20.20
CA ILE A 220 17.21 -40.89 21.01
C ILE A 220 16.00 -40.55 20.17
N SER A 221 14.97 -41.40 20.16
CA SER A 221 13.77 -41.20 19.34
C SER A 221 12.91 -39.98 19.74
N SER A 222 13.09 -39.44 20.96
CA SER A 222 12.40 -38.29 21.46
C SER A 222 13.14 -36.96 21.25
N LEU A 223 14.24 -36.96 20.50
CA LEU A 223 15.02 -35.78 20.17
C LEU A 223 14.19 -34.78 19.38
N LYS A 224 14.33 -33.49 19.66
CA LYS A 224 13.67 -32.40 18.93
C LYS A 224 14.63 -31.26 18.70
N ILE A 225 14.56 -30.66 17.52
CA ILE A 225 15.16 -29.35 17.27
C ILE A 225 14.09 -28.28 17.52
N SER A 226 14.44 -27.25 18.28
CA SER A 226 13.58 -26.11 18.56
C SER A 226 14.39 -24.82 18.56
N PHE A 227 13.74 -23.68 18.50
CA PHE A 227 14.34 -22.35 18.48
C PHE A 227 13.98 -21.56 19.74
N ASN A 228 14.94 -20.82 20.25
CA ASN A 228 14.74 -19.89 21.36
C ASN A 228 15.48 -18.57 21.07
N ASN A 229 14.85 -17.44 21.32
CA ASN A 229 15.40 -16.11 21.03
C ASN A 229 16.70 -15.79 21.80
N VAL A 230 17.01 -16.52 22.87
CA VAL A 230 18.22 -16.29 23.68
C VAL A 230 19.39 -17.17 23.24
N PHE A 231 19.11 -18.43 22.83
CA PHE A 231 20.13 -19.44 22.57
C PHE A 231 20.18 -19.86 21.10
N GLY A 232 19.23 -19.43 20.26
CA GLY A 232 19.10 -19.88 18.89
C GLY A 232 18.48 -21.27 18.76
N TYR A 233 18.91 -22.00 17.76
CA TYR A 233 18.49 -23.41 17.56
C TYR A 233 19.17 -24.33 18.59
N TYR A 234 18.41 -25.27 19.13
CA TYR A 234 18.91 -26.25 20.09
C TYR A 234 18.24 -27.62 19.93
N LEU A 235 18.95 -28.65 20.38
CA LEU A 235 18.46 -30.01 20.53
C LEU A 235 17.94 -30.19 21.96
N GLU A 236 16.68 -30.65 22.09
CA GLU A 236 16.07 -30.93 23.38
C GLU A 236 16.08 -32.45 23.63
N VAL A 237 16.73 -32.85 24.73
CA VAL A 237 16.88 -34.23 25.17
C VAL A 237 16.16 -34.40 26.50
N ARG A 238 15.25 -35.37 26.62
CA ARG A 238 14.62 -35.71 27.88
C ARG A 238 15.63 -36.32 28.85
N ASN A 239 15.50 -36.03 30.17
CA ASN A 239 16.45 -36.49 31.19
C ASN A 239 16.68 -38.01 31.22
N ILE A 240 15.71 -38.82 30.80
CA ILE A 240 15.82 -40.29 30.67
C ILE A 240 16.87 -40.75 29.61
N HIS A 241 17.30 -39.86 28.72
CA HIS A 241 18.22 -40.20 27.63
C HIS A 241 19.52 -39.41 27.71
N LYS A 242 19.79 -38.72 28.81
CA LYS A 242 20.99 -37.86 28.92
C LYS A 242 22.32 -38.62 28.87
N ASP A 243 22.31 -39.88 29.24
CA ASP A 243 23.50 -40.75 29.18
C ASP A 243 23.87 -41.17 27.75
N LYS A 244 22.98 -40.87 26.75
CA LYS A 244 23.19 -41.12 25.32
C LYS A 244 23.67 -39.90 24.58
N VAL A 245 23.80 -38.75 25.26
CA VAL A 245 24.25 -37.51 24.63
C VAL A 245 25.73 -37.57 24.34
N PRO A 246 26.17 -37.29 23.09
CA PRO A 246 27.59 -37.26 22.74
C PRO A 246 28.35 -36.15 23.50
N ASP A 247 29.60 -36.41 23.88
CA ASP A 247 30.48 -35.43 24.54
C ASP A 247 30.72 -34.18 23.68
N THR A 248 30.53 -34.27 22.37
CA THR A 248 30.68 -33.19 21.41
C THR A 248 29.54 -32.13 21.49
N TRP A 249 28.42 -32.47 22.14
CA TRP A 249 27.33 -31.55 22.29
C TRP A 249 27.53 -30.60 23.48
N ILE A 250 27.32 -29.32 23.26
CA ILE A 250 27.49 -28.30 24.30
C ILE A 250 26.16 -28.05 25.00
N ARG A 251 26.07 -28.37 26.29
CA ARG A 251 24.92 -28.12 27.10
C ARG A 251 24.73 -26.60 27.34
N LYS A 252 23.56 -26.07 27.02
CA LYS A 252 23.23 -24.64 27.20
C LYS A 252 22.25 -24.40 28.34
N GLN A 253 21.30 -25.32 28.57
CA GLN A 253 20.32 -25.13 29.62
C GLN A 253 19.85 -26.49 30.18
N THR A 254 19.64 -26.55 31.48
CA THR A 254 19.03 -27.65 32.18
C THR A 254 17.62 -27.23 32.63
N LEU A 255 16.62 -28.04 32.25
CA LEU A 255 15.23 -27.88 32.65
C LEU A 255 14.84 -29.03 33.61
N VAL A 256 13.63 -28.94 34.20
CA VAL A 256 13.14 -29.97 35.13
C VAL A 256 13.07 -31.36 34.47
N ASN A 257 12.64 -31.45 33.20
CA ASN A 257 12.37 -32.70 32.50
C ASN A 257 13.25 -32.94 31.27
N ALA A 258 14.12 -31.99 30.91
CA ALA A 258 14.95 -32.06 29.69
C ALA A 258 16.22 -31.21 29.84
N GLU A 259 17.19 -31.48 29.01
CA GLU A 259 18.38 -30.64 28.80
C GLU A 259 18.43 -30.16 27.36
N ARG A 260 18.98 -28.97 27.15
CA ARG A 260 19.13 -28.32 25.84
C ARG A 260 20.58 -28.23 25.45
N TYR A 261 20.87 -28.69 24.25
CA TYR A 261 22.21 -28.80 23.71
C TYR A 261 22.31 -28.07 22.37
N ILE A 262 23.53 -27.64 22.03
CA ILE A 262 23.84 -27.18 20.67
C ILE A 262 25.03 -27.99 20.12
N THR A 263 24.98 -28.21 18.81
CA THR A 263 26.09 -28.79 18.05
C THR A 263 26.77 -27.71 17.24
N GLN A 264 28.01 -27.95 16.84
CA GLN A 264 28.77 -27.04 15.97
C GLN A 264 28.03 -26.85 14.62
N GLU A 265 27.49 -27.93 14.07
CA GLU A 265 26.76 -27.92 12.80
C GLU A 265 25.45 -27.07 12.90
N LEU A 266 24.74 -27.19 14.01
CA LEU A 266 23.52 -26.40 14.26
C LEU A 266 23.84 -24.91 14.37
N LYS A 267 24.98 -24.57 14.97
CA LYS A 267 25.45 -23.19 15.10
C LYS A 267 25.84 -22.58 13.76
N GLU A 268 26.62 -23.31 12.95
CA GLU A 268 26.99 -22.87 11.60
C GLU A 268 25.78 -22.67 10.69
N TYR A 269 24.78 -23.54 10.82
CA TYR A 269 23.53 -23.42 10.11
C TYR A 269 22.74 -22.17 10.55
N GLU A 270 22.66 -21.91 11.85
CA GLU A 270 22.02 -20.70 12.39
C GLU A 270 22.68 -19.42 11.86
N GLU A 271 24.01 -19.34 11.86
CA GLU A 271 24.75 -18.21 11.33
C GLU A 271 24.43 -17.97 9.84
N LYS A 272 24.32 -19.04 9.04
CA LYS A 272 23.92 -18.95 7.62
C LYS A 272 22.49 -18.40 7.46
N ILE A 273 21.52 -18.88 8.24
CA ILE A 273 20.14 -18.42 8.14
C ILE A 273 20.00 -16.95 8.58
N LEU A 274 20.63 -16.58 9.70
CA LEU A 274 20.57 -15.20 10.20
C LEU A 274 21.20 -14.23 9.19
N SER A 275 22.36 -14.58 8.62
CA SER A 275 22.99 -13.76 7.59
C SER A 275 22.14 -13.66 6.32
N ALA A 276 21.49 -14.75 5.91
CA ALA A 276 20.56 -14.73 4.78
C ALA A 276 19.35 -13.84 5.04
N GLN A 277 18.75 -13.93 6.24
CA GLN A 277 17.61 -13.11 6.63
C GLN A 277 17.92 -11.60 6.65
N GLU A 278 19.10 -11.21 7.15
CA GLU A 278 19.56 -9.82 7.14
C GLU A 278 19.77 -9.31 5.70
N LYS A 279 20.39 -10.11 4.86
CA LYS A 279 20.60 -9.79 3.44
C LYS A 279 19.27 -9.67 2.68
N ILE A 280 18.33 -10.60 2.87
CA ILE A 280 16.97 -10.54 2.31
C ILE A 280 16.34 -9.20 2.67
N SER A 281 16.31 -8.84 3.95
CA SER A 281 15.71 -7.59 4.42
C SER A 281 16.37 -6.36 3.81
N SER A 282 17.69 -6.36 3.67
CA SER A 282 18.47 -5.28 3.05
C SER A 282 18.12 -5.13 1.57
N ILE A 283 18.14 -6.22 0.80
CA ILE A 283 17.85 -6.22 -0.65
C ILE A 283 16.41 -5.82 -0.89
N GLU A 284 15.45 -6.38 -0.15
CA GLU A 284 14.04 -5.99 -0.29
C GLU A 284 13.82 -4.51 0.01
N SER A 285 14.49 -3.97 1.03
CA SER A 285 14.42 -2.55 1.36
C SER A 285 14.99 -1.67 0.25
N GLU A 286 16.09 -2.09 -0.36
CA GLU A 286 16.70 -1.37 -1.49
C GLU A 286 15.79 -1.37 -2.71
N LEU A 287 15.26 -2.53 -3.10
CA LEU A 287 14.36 -2.68 -4.24
C LEU A 287 13.05 -1.90 -4.03
N TYR A 288 12.49 -1.97 -2.83
CA TYR A 288 11.30 -1.19 -2.47
C TYR A 288 11.54 0.32 -2.54
N ASN A 289 12.69 0.79 -2.09
CA ASN A 289 13.07 2.19 -2.20
C ASN A 289 13.27 2.61 -3.67
N LYS A 290 13.84 1.76 -4.51
CA LYS A 290 13.96 2.00 -5.95
C LYS A 290 12.57 2.12 -6.60
N LEU A 291 11.64 1.22 -6.28
CA LEU A 291 10.26 1.27 -6.74
C LEU A 291 9.55 2.56 -6.27
N THR A 292 9.65 2.90 -4.99
CA THR A 292 9.07 4.14 -4.46
C THR A 292 9.65 5.37 -5.15
N ASN A 293 10.97 5.43 -5.38
CA ASN A 293 11.60 6.52 -6.11
C ASN A 293 11.14 6.57 -7.59
N TYR A 294 10.82 5.43 -8.20
CA TYR A 294 10.25 5.42 -9.55
C TYR A 294 8.84 6.04 -9.55
N ILE A 295 7.99 5.68 -8.58
CA ILE A 295 6.65 6.24 -8.42
C ILE A 295 6.69 7.76 -8.23
N THR A 296 7.71 8.33 -7.54
CA THR A 296 7.80 9.78 -7.33
C THR A 296 7.89 10.58 -8.62
N LYS A 297 8.37 9.98 -9.72
CA LYS A 297 8.41 10.65 -11.04
C LYS A 297 7.02 10.94 -11.60
N TYR A 298 6.02 10.20 -11.14
CA TYR A 298 4.63 10.32 -11.61
C TYR A 298 3.76 11.20 -10.72
N ILE A 299 4.29 11.84 -9.65
CA ILE A 299 3.49 12.62 -8.69
C ILE A 299 2.59 13.63 -9.40
N SER A 300 3.12 14.41 -10.33
CA SER A 300 2.34 15.41 -11.08
C SER A 300 1.18 14.78 -11.87
N THR A 301 1.45 13.66 -12.53
CA THR A 301 0.45 12.90 -13.29
C THR A 301 -0.62 12.31 -12.38
N LEU A 302 -0.20 11.70 -11.27
CA LEU A 302 -1.11 11.13 -10.27
C LEU A 302 -2.00 12.19 -9.61
N GLN A 303 -1.47 13.41 -9.36
CA GLN A 303 -2.25 14.53 -8.85
C GLN A 303 -3.31 15.00 -9.86
N LYS A 304 -2.97 15.02 -11.16
CA LYS A 304 -3.95 15.33 -12.20
C LYS A 304 -5.06 14.29 -12.24
N ASN A 305 -4.71 13.00 -12.25
CA ASN A 305 -5.69 11.92 -12.21
C ASN A 305 -6.60 12.04 -10.96
N ALA A 306 -6.02 12.30 -9.78
CA ALA A 306 -6.80 12.49 -8.55
C ALA A 306 -7.77 13.67 -8.61
N HIS A 307 -7.42 14.72 -9.34
CA HIS A 307 -8.29 15.88 -9.52
C HIS A 307 -9.47 15.61 -10.46
N VAL A 308 -9.27 14.72 -11.44
CA VAL A 308 -10.30 14.38 -12.42
C VAL A 308 -11.28 13.33 -11.87
N MET A 309 -10.81 12.38 -11.05
CA MET A 309 -11.61 11.32 -10.40
C MET A 309 -12.34 11.84 -9.16
#